data_913bf535f8d9d51001fcf39ce4b928ff
#
_entry.id   913bf535f8d9d51001fcf39ce4b928ff
#
_cell.length_a   1.000
_cell.length_b   1.000
_cell.length_c   1.000
_cell.angle_alpha   90.00
_cell.angle_beta   90.00
_cell.angle_gamma   90.00
#
_symmetry.space_group_name_H-M   'P 1'
#
loop_
_entity.id
_entity.type
_entity.pdbx_description
1 polymer ?
#
loop_
_entity_poly.entity_id
_entity_poly.type
_entity_poly.pdbx_seq_one_letter_code
_entity_poly.pdbx_strand_id
1 'polypeptide(L)'
;MFHTIIIVGNVGRDPEMRYTPSGQAVTSFSVATNRQYTNNNGETIKETIWFRVSAWGKQAEICNQYLKKGSKVLVEGRLTPDKETGGPRIWNGQDGTARASYEITAQTVRFLTSRAEAESGAPAADETAAPADEADIPF
;
A
#
# COMPACT_ATOMS: atom_id res chain seq x y z
N MET A 1 -22.36 -7.15 9.93
CA MET A 1 -21.92 -6.01 9.11
C MET A 1 -20.45 -6.19 8.78
N PHE A 2 -20.04 -5.87 7.55
CA PHE A 2 -18.72 -6.25 7.05
C PHE A 2 -18.25 -5.27 5.96
N HIS A 3 -16.98 -4.96 5.95
CA HIS A 3 -16.33 -4.33 4.80
C HIS A 3 -14.91 -4.86 4.65
N THR A 4 -14.39 -4.84 3.44
CA THR A 4 -13.00 -5.15 3.15
C THR A 4 -12.50 -4.24 2.04
N ILE A 5 -11.22 -3.99 2.04
CA ILE A 5 -10.53 -3.28 0.96
C ILE A 5 -9.36 -4.12 0.50
N ILE A 6 -9.17 -4.18 -0.80
CA ILE A 6 -8.05 -4.87 -1.43
C ILE A 6 -7.32 -3.86 -2.30
N ILE A 7 -6.02 -3.72 -2.07
CA ILE A 7 -5.18 -2.84 -2.90
C ILE A 7 -3.99 -3.60 -3.42
N VAL A 8 -3.55 -3.22 -4.62
CA VAL A 8 -2.30 -3.68 -5.20
C VAL A 8 -1.51 -2.44 -5.60
N GLY A 9 -0.29 -2.34 -5.15
CA GLY A 9 0.53 -1.17 -5.43
C GLY A 9 1.98 -1.35 -5.01
N ASN A 10 2.72 -0.25 -5.05
CA ASN A 10 4.13 -0.26 -4.72
C ASN A 10 4.39 0.46 -3.39
N VAL A 11 5.29 -0.11 -2.60
CA VAL A 11 5.72 0.49 -1.34
C VAL A 11 6.55 1.74 -1.63
N GLY A 12 6.17 2.86 -1.02
CA GLY A 12 6.77 4.16 -1.32
C GLY A 12 8.03 4.48 -0.53
N ARG A 13 8.23 3.82 0.59
CA ARG A 13 9.44 3.95 1.42
C ARG A 13 9.61 2.70 2.25
N ASP A 14 10.80 2.48 2.81
CA ASP A 14 11.07 1.33 3.64
C ASP A 14 10.10 1.27 4.82
N PRO A 15 9.57 0.08 5.16
CA PRO A 15 8.64 -0.06 6.27
C PRO A 15 9.31 0.25 7.61
N GLU A 16 8.53 0.73 8.54
CA GLU A 16 8.98 1.02 9.90
C GLU A 16 8.28 0.07 10.88
N MET A 17 9.06 -0.69 11.63
CA MET A 17 8.54 -1.56 12.68
C MET A 17 8.78 -0.94 14.06
N ARG A 18 7.79 -1.06 14.91
CA ARG A 18 7.87 -0.65 16.32
C ARG A 18 7.11 -1.63 17.18
N TYR A 19 7.31 -1.54 18.48
CA TYR A 19 6.57 -2.33 19.45
C TYR A 19 5.65 -1.41 20.26
N THR A 20 4.43 -1.88 20.48
CA THR A 20 3.49 -1.18 21.36
C THR A 20 3.93 -1.33 22.81
N PRO A 21 3.40 -0.50 23.74
CA PRO A 21 3.68 -0.68 25.18
C PRO A 21 3.33 -2.08 25.71
N SER A 22 2.39 -2.77 25.07
CA SER A 22 2.04 -4.15 25.40
C SER A 22 2.99 -5.19 24.80
N GLY A 23 4.00 -4.76 24.03
CA GLY A 23 4.98 -5.65 23.40
C GLY A 23 4.58 -6.23 22.06
N GLN A 24 3.50 -5.77 21.47
CA GLN A 24 3.05 -6.24 20.16
C GLN A 24 3.76 -5.51 19.03
N ALA A 25 4.26 -6.27 18.04
CA ALA A 25 4.90 -5.69 16.86
C ALA A 25 3.87 -5.05 15.92
N VAL A 26 4.20 -3.88 15.39
CA VAL A 26 3.42 -3.22 14.34
C VAL A 26 4.38 -2.65 13.31
N THR A 27 4.13 -2.94 12.04
CA THR A 27 4.89 -2.40 10.91
C THR A 27 3.98 -1.51 10.09
N SER A 28 4.43 -0.28 9.84
CA SER A 28 3.72 0.69 9.02
C SER A 28 4.48 0.92 7.72
N PHE A 29 3.75 0.96 6.62
CA PHE A 29 4.30 1.27 5.31
C PHE A 29 3.27 1.96 4.44
N SER A 30 3.74 2.70 3.42
CA SER A 30 2.87 3.40 2.48
C SER A 30 2.82 2.64 1.17
N VAL A 31 1.64 2.53 0.59
CA VAL A 31 1.42 1.87 -0.70
C VAL A 31 0.78 2.86 -1.66
N ALA A 32 1.41 3.05 -2.81
CA ALA A 32 0.86 3.85 -3.90
C ALA A 32 0.10 2.95 -4.87
N THR A 33 -1.15 3.29 -5.11
CA THR A 33 -1.94 2.65 -6.16
C THR A 33 -2.14 3.64 -7.29
N ASN A 34 -1.74 3.25 -8.49
CA ASN A 34 -1.81 4.09 -9.68
C ASN A 34 -2.96 3.64 -10.57
N ARG A 35 -3.69 4.60 -11.05
CA ARG A 35 -4.75 4.37 -12.04
C ARG A 35 -4.57 5.33 -13.20
N GLN A 36 -4.80 4.84 -14.39
CA GLN A 36 -4.76 5.64 -15.61
C GLN A 36 -6.01 5.40 -16.43
N TYR A 37 -6.61 6.45 -16.93
CA TYR A 37 -7.76 6.36 -17.81
C TYR A 37 -7.76 7.51 -18.82
N THR A 38 -8.52 7.34 -19.90
CA THR A 38 -8.70 8.36 -20.93
C THR A 38 -10.07 9.00 -20.74
N ASN A 39 -10.10 10.33 -20.63
CA ASN A 39 -11.34 11.06 -20.49
C ASN A 39 -12.05 11.25 -21.85
N ASN A 40 -13.22 11.89 -21.84
CA ASN A 40 -14.01 12.12 -23.04
C ASN A 40 -13.33 13.04 -24.07
N ASN A 41 -12.34 13.81 -23.64
CA ASN A 41 -11.58 14.72 -24.49
C ASN A 41 -10.34 14.04 -25.12
N GLY A 42 -10.15 12.74 -24.89
CA GLY A 42 -8.98 12.01 -25.37
C GLY A 42 -7.72 12.22 -24.55
N GLU A 43 -7.82 12.89 -23.40
CA GLU A 43 -6.69 13.14 -22.52
C GLU A 43 -6.46 11.96 -21.58
N THR A 44 -5.20 11.61 -21.37
CA THR A 44 -4.81 10.57 -20.40
C THR A 44 -4.72 11.19 -19.02
N ILE A 45 -5.53 10.69 -18.09
CA ILE A 45 -5.55 11.15 -16.70
C ILE A 45 -4.88 10.06 -15.84
N LYS A 46 -3.94 10.48 -15.00
CA LYS A 46 -3.24 9.62 -14.04
C LYS A 46 -3.64 10.00 -12.64
N GLU A 47 -3.99 9.02 -11.83
CA GLU A 47 -4.34 9.20 -10.43
C GLU A 47 -3.46 8.30 -9.58
N THR A 48 -3.00 8.83 -8.46
CA THR A 48 -2.27 8.06 -7.46
C THR A 48 -2.95 8.24 -6.12
N ILE A 49 -3.30 7.12 -5.48
CA ILE A 49 -3.81 7.12 -4.12
C ILE A 49 -2.77 6.49 -3.23
N TRP A 50 -2.44 7.17 -2.14
CA TRP A 50 -1.53 6.68 -1.12
C TRP A 50 -2.31 6.11 0.05
N PHE A 51 -2.01 4.86 0.39
CA PHE A 51 -2.58 4.20 1.55
C PHE A 51 -1.50 4.01 2.60
N ARG A 52 -1.84 4.28 3.84
CA ARG A 52 -1.00 3.94 4.98
C ARG A 52 -1.48 2.61 5.56
N VAL A 53 -0.61 1.62 5.53
CA VAL A 53 -0.94 0.26 5.93
C VAL A 53 -0.25 -0.07 7.24
N SER A 54 -0.99 -0.67 8.18
CA SER A 54 -0.45 -1.18 9.43
C SER A 54 -0.65 -2.70 9.47
N ALA A 55 0.44 -3.43 9.67
CA ALA A 55 0.43 -4.87 9.89
C ALA A 55 0.83 -5.16 11.32
N TRP A 56 0.19 -6.16 11.93
CA TRP A 56 0.34 -6.46 13.35
C TRP A 56 0.88 -7.87 13.59
N GLY A 57 1.57 -8.04 14.71
CA GLY A 57 2.05 -9.34 15.18
C GLY A 57 3.09 -9.96 14.25
N LYS A 58 2.95 -11.24 13.97
CA LYS A 58 3.89 -11.97 13.11
C LYS A 58 3.94 -11.40 11.70
N GLN A 59 2.81 -10.95 11.17
CA GLN A 59 2.74 -10.32 9.86
C GLN A 59 3.56 -9.02 9.82
N ALA A 60 3.61 -8.27 10.93
CA ALA A 60 4.45 -7.09 11.05
C ALA A 60 5.92 -7.44 10.88
N GLU A 61 6.37 -8.50 11.51
CA GLU A 61 7.76 -8.96 11.42
C GLU A 61 8.10 -9.37 9.98
N ILE A 62 7.21 -10.11 9.32
CA ILE A 62 7.40 -10.55 7.95
C ILE A 62 7.46 -9.35 7.00
N CYS A 63 6.56 -8.39 7.16
CA CYS A 63 6.56 -7.17 6.34
C CYS A 63 7.85 -6.37 6.53
N ASN A 64 8.30 -6.21 7.76
CA ASN A 64 9.53 -5.50 8.04
C ASN A 64 10.76 -6.19 7.44
N GLN A 65 10.75 -7.51 7.41
CA GLN A 65 11.87 -8.30 6.90
C GLN A 65 11.96 -8.28 5.37
N TYR A 66 10.83 -8.37 4.67
CA TYR A 66 10.80 -8.60 3.23
C TYR A 66 10.41 -7.38 2.39
N LEU A 67 9.68 -6.42 2.95
CA LEU A 67 9.30 -5.23 2.20
C LEU A 67 10.41 -4.19 2.21
N LYS A 68 10.52 -3.49 1.11
CA LYS A 68 11.40 -2.31 0.96
C LYS A 68 10.78 -1.38 -0.07
N LYS A 69 11.31 -0.16 -0.15
CA LYS A 69 10.90 0.81 -1.14
C LYS A 69 10.90 0.18 -2.54
N GLY A 70 9.79 0.32 -3.26
CA GLY A 70 9.61 -0.22 -4.59
C GLY A 70 8.97 -1.60 -4.66
N SER A 71 8.89 -2.33 -3.54
CA SER A 71 8.23 -3.65 -3.52
C SER A 71 6.78 -3.54 -3.95
N LYS A 72 6.34 -4.50 -4.76
CA LYS A 72 4.93 -4.61 -5.16
C LYS A 72 4.21 -5.54 -4.18
N VAL A 73 3.07 -5.09 -3.67
CA VAL A 73 2.30 -5.85 -2.69
C VAL A 73 0.82 -5.82 -2.99
N LEU A 74 0.13 -6.89 -2.57
CA LEU A 74 -1.31 -6.92 -2.44
C LEU A 74 -1.63 -6.88 -0.95
N VAL A 75 -2.48 -5.96 -0.55
CA VAL A 75 -2.95 -5.84 0.83
C VAL A 75 -4.46 -5.99 0.86
N GLU A 76 -4.92 -6.91 1.67
CA GLU A 76 -6.34 -7.06 2.00
C GLU A 76 -6.52 -6.71 3.46
N GLY A 77 -7.53 -5.88 3.77
CA GLY A 77 -7.77 -5.49 5.13
C GLY A 77 -9.03 -4.66 5.29
N ARG A 78 -9.03 -3.85 6.32
CA ARG A 78 -10.13 -2.95 6.63
C ARG A 78 -9.63 -1.53 6.74
N LEU A 79 -10.48 -0.58 6.38
CA LEU A 79 -10.19 0.83 6.63
C LEU A 79 -10.10 1.04 8.14
N THR A 80 -9.10 1.79 8.57
CA THR A 80 -8.91 2.15 9.96
C THR A 80 -9.55 3.51 10.20
N PRO A 81 -10.66 3.58 10.93
CA PRO A 81 -11.32 4.85 11.17
C PRO A 81 -10.64 5.63 12.30
N ASP A 82 -10.86 6.91 12.30
CA ASP A 82 -10.65 7.72 13.50
C ASP A 82 -11.64 7.27 14.57
N LYS A 83 -11.15 7.03 15.78
CA LYS A 83 -11.96 6.44 16.85
C LYS A 83 -13.09 7.36 17.33
N GLU A 84 -12.91 8.66 17.18
CA GLU A 84 -13.90 9.64 17.64
C GLU A 84 -14.99 9.90 16.62
N THR A 85 -14.60 10.01 15.33
CA THR A 85 -15.52 10.42 14.27
C THR A 85 -16.06 9.28 13.44
N GLY A 86 -15.34 8.14 13.39
CA GLY A 86 -15.66 7.04 12.48
C GLY A 86 -15.25 7.31 11.03
N GLY A 87 -14.76 8.50 10.74
CA GLY A 87 -14.27 8.89 9.42
C GLY A 87 -12.76 8.74 9.27
N PRO A 88 -12.18 9.30 8.22
CA PRO A 88 -10.74 9.29 8.06
C PRO A 88 -10.05 10.14 9.13
N ARG A 89 -8.85 9.73 9.51
CA ARG A 89 -8.05 10.50 10.47
C ARG A 89 -7.57 11.79 9.81
N ILE A 90 -7.82 12.91 10.47
CA ILE A 90 -7.41 14.24 10.00
C ILE A 90 -6.37 14.80 10.97
N TRP A 91 -5.30 15.37 10.43
CA TRP A 91 -4.28 16.04 11.23
C TRP A 91 -3.79 17.29 10.51
N ASN A 92 -3.15 18.19 11.23
CA ASN A 92 -2.53 19.37 10.66
C ASN A 92 -1.08 19.07 10.31
N GLY A 93 -0.69 19.35 9.07
CA GLY A 93 0.70 19.29 8.63
C GLY A 93 1.53 20.41 9.27
N GLN A 94 2.84 20.33 9.07
CA GLN A 94 3.75 21.36 9.59
C GLN A 94 3.48 22.74 9.02
N ASP A 95 2.87 22.81 7.85
CA ASP A 95 2.47 24.04 7.17
C ASP A 95 1.10 24.56 7.66
N GLY A 96 0.48 23.92 8.64
CA GLY A 96 -0.85 24.28 9.15
C GLY A 96 -2.01 23.80 8.30
N THR A 97 -1.74 23.10 7.19
CA THR A 97 -2.79 22.59 6.31
C THR A 97 -3.39 21.30 6.89
N ALA A 98 -4.72 21.20 6.91
CA ALA A 98 -5.40 19.97 7.31
C ALA A 98 -5.14 18.87 6.29
N ARG A 99 -4.78 17.68 6.76
CA ARG A 99 -4.49 16.51 5.94
C ARG A 99 -5.27 15.31 6.43
N ALA A 100 -5.57 14.41 5.52
CA ALA A 100 -6.22 13.15 5.82
C ALA A 100 -5.48 12.03 5.10
N SER A 101 -5.52 10.83 5.65
CA SER A 101 -4.95 9.66 4.99
C SER A 101 -5.94 8.51 4.95
N TYR A 102 -5.82 7.72 3.89
CA TYR A 102 -6.49 6.44 3.79
C TYR A 102 -5.66 5.43 4.57
N GLU A 103 -6.15 4.98 5.70
CA GLU A 103 -5.45 4.04 6.56
C GLU A 103 -6.12 2.67 6.50
N ILE A 104 -5.29 1.64 6.41
CA ILE A 104 -5.73 0.24 6.32
C ILE A 104 -5.05 -0.56 7.41
N THR A 105 -5.83 -1.35 8.14
CA THR A 105 -5.31 -2.40 8.99
C THR A 105 -5.27 -3.68 8.17
N ALA A 106 -4.08 -4.18 7.90
CA ALA A 106 -3.89 -5.35 7.06
C ALA A 106 -4.34 -6.62 7.76
N GLN A 107 -5.10 -7.43 7.06
CA GLN A 107 -5.43 -8.81 7.46
C GLN A 107 -4.53 -9.80 6.70
N THR A 108 -4.27 -9.52 5.43
CA THR A 108 -3.42 -10.33 4.57
C THR A 108 -2.52 -9.43 3.74
N VAL A 109 -1.23 -9.76 3.70
CA VAL A 109 -0.26 -9.10 2.82
C VAL A 109 0.38 -10.16 1.95
N ARG A 110 0.36 -9.96 0.64
CA ARG A 110 0.98 -10.82 -0.35
C ARG A 110 2.10 -10.08 -1.06
N PHE A 111 3.26 -10.68 -1.12
CA PHE A 111 4.42 -10.09 -1.78
C PHE A 111 4.40 -10.47 -3.25
N LEU A 112 4.31 -9.48 -4.13
CA LEU A 112 4.20 -9.67 -5.57
C LEU A 112 5.51 -9.41 -6.32
N THR A 113 6.48 -8.76 -5.66
CA THR A 113 7.82 -8.60 -6.23
C THR A 113 8.54 -9.93 -6.21
N SER A 114 9.08 -10.35 -7.36
CA SER A 114 9.84 -11.58 -7.43
C SER A 114 11.15 -11.44 -6.63
N ARG A 115 11.68 -12.58 -6.17
CA ARG A 115 12.95 -12.59 -5.46
C ARG A 115 14.09 -11.99 -6.28
N ALA A 116 14.11 -12.26 -7.59
CA ALA A 116 15.11 -11.71 -8.50
C ALA A 116 15.01 -10.18 -8.59
N GLU A 117 13.81 -9.63 -8.67
CA GLU A 117 13.59 -8.19 -8.68
C GLU A 117 13.98 -7.54 -7.36
N ALA A 118 13.70 -8.21 -6.24
CA ALA A 118 14.09 -7.72 -4.92
C ALA A 118 15.61 -7.69 -4.75
N GLU A 119 16.31 -8.69 -5.25
CA GLU A 119 17.78 -8.77 -5.18
C GLU A 119 18.48 -7.80 -6.12
N SER A 120 17.91 -7.54 -7.30
CA SER A 120 18.49 -6.64 -8.27
C SER A 120 18.35 -5.17 -7.90
N GLY A 121 17.50 -4.84 -6.94
CA GLY A 121 17.18 -3.44 -6.61
C GLY A 121 16.53 -2.68 -7.76
N ALA A 122 16.12 -3.38 -8.81
CA ALA A 122 15.46 -2.77 -9.93
C ALA A 122 14.17 -2.10 -9.48
N PRO A 123 13.89 -0.85 -9.91
CA PRO A 123 12.58 -0.29 -9.73
C PRO A 123 11.58 -1.23 -10.38
N ALA A 124 10.42 -1.38 -9.74
CA ALA A 124 9.33 -2.14 -10.30
C ALA A 124 9.23 -1.84 -11.79
N ALA A 125 9.26 -2.92 -12.58
CA ALA A 125 9.41 -2.84 -14.01
C ALA A 125 8.57 -1.73 -14.58
N ASP A 126 9.23 -0.94 -15.37
CA ASP A 126 8.63 0.04 -16.22
C ASP A 126 7.31 -0.50 -16.76
N GLU A 127 6.23 0.12 -16.39
CA GLU A 127 4.88 -0.25 -16.84
C GLU A 127 4.73 -0.13 -18.35
N THR A 128 5.76 0.37 -19.03
CA THR A 128 5.87 0.37 -20.48
C THR A 128 6.41 -0.96 -21.03
N ALA A 129 6.82 -1.87 -20.17
CA ALA A 129 7.08 -3.23 -20.63
C ALA A 129 5.79 -3.78 -21.22
N ALA A 130 5.92 -4.29 -22.43
CA ALA A 130 4.89 -4.79 -23.31
C ALA A 130 3.71 -5.42 -22.57
N PRO A 131 2.49 -5.22 -23.09
CA PRO A 131 1.33 -5.81 -22.47
C PRO A 131 1.61 -7.27 -22.21
N ALA A 132 1.59 -7.62 -20.95
CA ALA A 132 1.56 -9.02 -20.58
C ALA A 132 0.47 -9.64 -21.43
N ASP A 133 0.80 -10.71 -22.11
CA ASP A 133 -0.17 -11.47 -22.88
C ASP A 133 -1.42 -11.63 -22.02
N GLU A 134 -2.52 -11.10 -22.48
CA GLU A 134 -3.80 -11.22 -21.80
C GLU A 134 -4.17 -12.69 -21.52
N ALA A 135 -3.44 -13.61 -22.11
CA ALA A 135 -3.61 -15.04 -21.93
C ALA A 135 -3.14 -15.56 -20.56
N ASP A 136 -2.37 -14.77 -19.82
CA ASP A 136 -1.76 -15.21 -18.57
C ASP A 136 -2.34 -14.54 -17.32
N ILE A 137 -3.55 -14.01 -17.40
CA ILE A 137 -4.22 -13.54 -16.19
C ILE A 137 -4.94 -14.75 -15.58
N PRO A 138 -4.42 -15.33 -14.49
CA PRO A 138 -5.15 -16.36 -13.78
C PRO A 138 -6.28 -15.71 -13.00
N PHE A 139 -7.47 -16.04 -13.34
CA PHE A 139 -8.62 -15.71 -12.51
C PHE A 139 -8.85 -16.81 -11.50
#